data_79f3ee3d809f6e456fbc150cb2524a91
#
_entry.id   79f3ee3d809f6e456fbc150cb2524a91
#
_cell.length_a   1.000
_cell.length_b   1.000
_cell.length_c   1.000
_cell.angle_alpha   90.00
_cell.angle_beta   90.00
_cell.angle_gamma   90.00
#
_symmetry.space_group_name_H-M   'P 1'
#
loop_
_entity.id
_entity.type
_entity.pdbx_description
1 polymer ?
#
loop_
_entity_poly.entity_id
_entity_poly.type
_entity_poly.pdbx_seq_one_letter_code
_entity_poly.pdbx_strand_id
1 'polypeptide(L)'
;MKRSNTKIMASGPITSWEIDGKTMETVSDFIFLGSKITTDNDCSHEIKRRLLLGRKVMTKLDSIFKSRDITLPTKVHQVKATVFPVVMYGCESWTVKKAERQRIDAFELWCWRKLFRVPWTARRSNQSILKEISPGISFEGIMLKLKLQYFGHLMRRVDSLEKTLMLGRIGSRRRRGW
;
A
#
# COMPACT_ATOMS: atom_id res chain seq x y z
N MET A 1 12.18 -35.26 5.24
CA MET A 1 12.41 -34.49 4.00
C MET A 1 11.49 -33.26 4.03
N LYS A 2 12.03 -32.07 4.17
CA LYS A 2 11.23 -30.83 4.03
C LYS A 2 10.84 -30.72 2.55
N ARG A 3 9.54 -30.74 2.26
CA ARG A 3 9.05 -30.43 0.91
C ARG A 3 9.49 -28.99 0.59
N SER A 4 10.29 -28.82 -0.45
CA SER A 4 10.63 -27.50 -0.98
C SER A 4 9.32 -26.87 -1.49
N ASN A 5 8.84 -25.86 -0.79
CA ASN A 5 7.59 -25.16 -1.12
C ASN A 5 7.86 -24.02 -2.12
N THR A 6 8.66 -24.34 -3.16
CA THR A 6 9.01 -23.39 -4.22
C THR A 6 7.79 -23.24 -5.14
N LYS A 7 7.33 -21.99 -5.31
CA LYS A 7 6.24 -21.62 -6.20
C LYS A 7 6.77 -20.68 -7.25
N ILE A 8 6.27 -20.78 -8.47
CA ILE A 8 6.66 -19.92 -9.58
C ILE A 8 5.49 -19.02 -9.96
N MET A 9 5.79 -17.74 -10.13
CA MET A 9 4.85 -16.75 -10.67
C MET A 9 5.45 -16.21 -11.96
N ALA A 10 4.72 -16.31 -13.07
CA ALA A 10 5.14 -15.81 -14.38
C ALA A 10 4.12 -14.80 -14.93
N SER A 11 4.61 -13.77 -15.59
CA SER A 11 3.79 -12.74 -16.24
C SER A 11 3.41 -13.07 -17.70
N GLY A 12 3.41 -14.36 -18.07
CA GLY A 12 3.11 -14.83 -19.42
C GLY A 12 2.42 -16.20 -19.43
N PRO A 13 2.07 -16.74 -20.59
CA PRO A 13 1.32 -17.99 -20.72
C PRO A 13 2.20 -19.22 -20.45
N ILE A 14 2.94 -19.24 -19.36
CA ILE A 14 3.78 -20.36 -18.96
C ILE A 14 2.96 -21.27 -18.07
N THR A 15 2.70 -22.47 -18.55
CA THR A 15 1.81 -23.44 -17.90
C THR A 15 2.54 -24.43 -17.01
N SER A 16 3.84 -24.67 -17.23
CA SER A 16 4.65 -25.60 -16.42
C SER A 16 6.12 -25.20 -16.39
N TRP A 17 6.74 -25.37 -15.22
CA TRP A 17 8.18 -25.20 -15.01
C TRP A 17 8.73 -26.41 -14.30
N GLU A 18 9.90 -26.87 -14.72
CA GLU A 18 10.65 -27.92 -14.06
C GLU A 18 11.97 -27.38 -13.51
N ILE A 19 12.25 -27.68 -12.26
CA ILE A 19 13.51 -27.40 -11.60
C ILE A 19 14.02 -28.74 -11.03
N ASP A 20 15.20 -29.16 -11.41
CA ASP A 20 15.80 -30.44 -11.01
C ASP A 20 14.89 -31.67 -11.26
N GLY A 21 14.20 -31.70 -12.43
CA GLY A 21 13.27 -32.77 -12.81
C GLY A 21 11.96 -32.82 -12.00
N LYS A 22 11.62 -31.74 -11.28
CA LYS A 22 10.36 -31.63 -10.54
C LYS A 22 9.53 -30.49 -11.11
N THR A 23 8.27 -30.80 -11.44
CA THR A 23 7.28 -29.80 -11.86
C THR A 23 6.95 -28.88 -10.70
N MET A 24 7.05 -27.57 -10.92
CA MET A 24 6.75 -26.54 -9.90
C MET A 24 5.31 -26.05 -10.02
N GLU A 25 4.72 -25.76 -8.87
CA GLU A 25 3.37 -25.16 -8.80
C GLU A 25 3.42 -23.72 -9.31
N THR A 26 2.62 -23.39 -10.32
CA THR A 26 2.44 -22.02 -10.80
C THR A 26 1.32 -21.35 -10.02
N VAL A 27 1.54 -20.11 -9.59
CA VAL A 27 0.56 -19.33 -8.81
C VAL A 27 0.31 -17.98 -9.50
N SER A 28 -0.93 -17.53 -9.44
CA SER A 28 -1.35 -16.21 -9.97
C SER A 28 -1.10 -15.07 -9.00
N ASP A 29 -0.98 -15.37 -7.72
CA ASP A 29 -0.66 -14.40 -6.68
C ASP A 29 0.22 -14.99 -5.59
N PHE A 30 0.99 -14.12 -4.94
CA PHE A 30 1.92 -14.51 -3.89
C PHE A 30 2.07 -13.39 -2.85
N ILE A 31 2.23 -13.76 -1.58
CA ILE A 31 2.55 -12.79 -0.53
C ILE A 31 4.06 -12.80 -0.30
N PHE A 32 4.71 -11.73 -0.73
CA PHE A 32 6.15 -11.53 -0.56
C PHE A 32 6.42 -10.39 0.41
N LEU A 33 7.19 -10.65 1.46
CA LEU A 33 7.50 -9.69 2.53
C LEU A 33 6.26 -8.95 3.05
N GLY A 34 5.13 -9.67 3.14
CA GLY A 34 3.88 -9.10 3.62
C GLY A 34 3.07 -8.30 2.61
N SER A 35 3.51 -8.14 1.37
CA SER A 35 2.75 -7.52 0.26
C SER A 35 2.25 -8.57 -0.73
N LYS A 36 1.02 -8.43 -1.19
CA LYS A 36 0.43 -9.31 -2.20
C LYS A 36 0.86 -8.84 -3.59
N ILE A 37 1.54 -9.70 -4.32
CA ILE A 37 1.97 -9.50 -5.70
C ILE A 37 1.09 -10.38 -6.59
N THR A 38 0.66 -9.86 -7.73
CA THR A 38 -0.17 -10.54 -8.73
C THR A 38 0.54 -10.55 -10.08
N THR A 39 0.25 -11.53 -10.92
CA THR A 39 0.85 -11.68 -12.25
C THR A 39 0.50 -10.55 -13.22
N ASP A 40 -0.64 -9.89 -13.02
CA ASP A 40 -1.13 -8.78 -13.81
C ASP A 40 -0.60 -7.40 -13.35
N ASN A 41 0.24 -7.37 -12.31
CA ASN A 41 0.75 -6.16 -11.66
C ASN A 41 -0.36 -5.20 -11.18
N ASP A 42 -1.60 -5.70 -10.96
CA ASP A 42 -2.69 -4.88 -10.43
C ASP A 42 -2.62 -4.77 -8.90
N CYS A 43 -2.32 -3.58 -8.42
CA CYS A 43 -2.24 -3.30 -6.98
C CYS A 43 -3.62 -3.26 -6.28
N SER A 44 -4.74 -3.34 -7.00
CA SER A 44 -6.10 -3.22 -6.44
C SER A 44 -6.37 -4.26 -5.35
N HIS A 45 -5.88 -5.49 -5.52
CA HIS A 45 -6.03 -6.55 -4.53
C HIS A 45 -5.26 -6.27 -3.24
N GLU A 46 -4.01 -5.80 -3.36
CA GLU A 46 -3.21 -5.42 -2.20
C GLU A 46 -3.79 -4.20 -1.49
N ILE A 47 -4.20 -3.17 -2.23
CA ILE A 47 -4.85 -1.98 -1.65
C ILE A 47 -6.09 -2.38 -0.84
N LYS A 48 -6.99 -3.20 -1.41
CA LYS A 48 -8.17 -3.71 -0.70
C LYS A 48 -7.79 -4.47 0.57
N ARG A 49 -6.79 -5.34 0.50
CA ARG A 49 -6.29 -6.11 1.65
C ARG A 49 -5.75 -5.20 2.75
N ARG A 50 -4.97 -4.19 2.39
CA ARG A 50 -4.41 -3.21 3.34
C ARG A 50 -5.49 -2.37 4.00
N LEU A 51 -6.47 -1.91 3.25
CA LEU A 51 -7.62 -1.20 3.81
C LEU A 51 -8.41 -2.08 4.81
N LEU A 52 -8.57 -3.37 4.54
CA LEU A 52 -9.19 -4.32 5.48
C LEU A 52 -8.35 -4.49 6.75
N LEU A 53 -7.03 -4.60 6.64
CA LEU A 53 -6.14 -4.66 7.80
C LEU A 53 -6.23 -3.39 8.63
N GLY A 54 -6.22 -2.22 8.00
CA GLY A 54 -6.42 -0.94 8.68
C GLY A 54 -7.74 -0.86 9.42
N ARG A 55 -8.83 -1.37 8.83
CA ARG A 55 -10.14 -1.46 9.50
C ARG A 55 -10.09 -2.35 10.75
N LYS A 56 -9.40 -3.49 10.68
CA LYS A 56 -9.21 -4.37 11.85
C LYS A 56 -8.45 -3.67 12.97
N VAL A 57 -7.36 -2.96 12.64
CA VAL A 57 -6.59 -2.18 13.63
C VAL A 57 -7.45 -1.06 14.23
N MET A 58 -8.16 -0.30 13.39
CA MET A 58 -9.06 0.77 13.85
C MET A 58 -10.16 0.25 14.79
N THR A 59 -10.65 -0.96 14.57
CA THR A 59 -11.64 -1.60 15.47
C THR A 59 -11.03 -1.96 16.81
N LYS A 60 -9.77 -2.40 16.85
CA LYS A 60 -9.08 -2.70 18.12
C LYS A 60 -8.84 -1.45 18.98
N LEU A 61 -8.80 -0.26 18.37
CA LEU A 61 -8.64 1.01 19.07
C LEU A 61 -9.96 1.59 19.63
N ASP A 62 -11.08 0.90 19.46
CA ASP A 62 -12.41 1.39 19.83
C ASP A 62 -12.52 1.78 21.33
N SER A 63 -11.86 1.02 22.22
CA SER A 63 -11.78 1.34 23.66
C SER A 63 -11.09 2.69 23.92
N ILE A 64 -10.01 2.97 23.19
CA ILE A 64 -9.28 4.24 23.28
C ILE A 64 -10.14 5.41 22.81
N PHE A 65 -10.89 5.22 21.73
CA PHE A 65 -11.77 6.27 21.19
C PHE A 65 -12.97 6.54 22.11
N LYS A 66 -13.40 5.55 22.89
CA LYS A 66 -14.47 5.69 23.89
C LYS A 66 -14.04 6.43 25.15
N SER A 67 -12.76 6.38 25.52
CA SER A 67 -12.27 7.05 26.72
C SER A 67 -12.46 8.56 26.61
N ARG A 68 -12.94 9.17 27.70
CA ARG A 68 -13.08 10.63 27.85
C ARG A 68 -11.77 11.28 28.31
N ASP A 69 -10.88 10.52 28.93
CA ASP A 69 -9.62 11.02 29.49
C ASP A 69 -8.58 11.29 28.41
N ILE A 70 -8.77 10.73 27.21
CA ILE A 70 -7.85 10.89 26.08
C ILE A 70 -8.33 12.04 25.19
N THR A 71 -7.47 13.03 25.00
CA THR A 71 -7.77 14.22 24.19
C THR A 71 -7.90 13.87 22.70
N LEU A 72 -8.65 14.71 21.97
CA LEU A 72 -8.84 14.53 20.52
C LEU A 72 -7.51 14.51 19.75
N PRO A 73 -6.55 15.44 19.98
CA PRO A 73 -5.25 15.39 19.30
C PRO A 73 -4.51 14.09 19.53
N THR A 74 -4.56 13.55 20.75
CA THR A 74 -3.92 12.25 21.07
C THR A 74 -4.58 11.11 20.31
N LYS A 75 -5.92 11.09 20.22
CA LYS A 75 -6.66 10.09 19.41
C LYS A 75 -6.31 10.17 17.93
N VAL A 76 -6.21 11.38 17.38
CA VAL A 76 -5.79 11.63 15.99
C VAL A 76 -4.36 11.14 15.76
N HIS A 77 -3.46 11.47 16.68
CA HIS A 77 -2.07 10.98 16.62
C HIS A 77 -2.02 9.45 16.65
N GLN A 78 -2.80 8.81 17.50
CA GLN A 78 -2.86 7.35 17.61
C GLN A 78 -3.31 6.70 16.28
N VAL A 79 -4.33 7.25 15.61
CA VAL A 79 -4.75 6.75 14.28
C VAL A 79 -3.62 6.88 13.27
N LYS A 80 -2.96 8.04 13.22
CA LYS A 80 -1.84 8.28 12.30
C LYS A 80 -0.63 7.39 12.57
N ALA A 81 -0.34 7.10 13.85
CA ALA A 81 0.82 6.30 14.24
C ALA A 81 0.60 4.78 14.12
N THR A 82 -0.64 4.30 14.21
CA THR A 82 -0.91 2.85 14.22
C THR A 82 -1.68 2.35 13.01
N VAL A 83 -2.71 3.08 12.56
CA VAL A 83 -3.57 2.62 11.47
C VAL A 83 -2.95 2.92 10.10
N PHE A 84 -2.48 4.16 9.91
CA PHE A 84 -1.95 4.60 8.63
C PHE A 84 -0.71 3.80 8.17
N PRO A 85 0.29 3.50 9.01
CA PRO A 85 1.43 2.69 8.60
C PRO A 85 1.05 1.27 8.16
N VAL A 86 0.04 0.67 8.79
CA VAL A 86 -0.44 -0.66 8.38
C VAL A 86 -1.04 -0.62 6.98
N VAL A 87 -1.79 0.45 6.66
CA VAL A 87 -2.41 0.60 5.33
C VAL A 87 -1.39 0.99 4.28
N MET A 88 -0.48 1.91 4.61
CA MET A 88 0.52 2.44 3.66
C MET A 88 1.72 1.53 3.43
N TYR A 89 1.83 0.41 4.13
CA TYR A 89 2.97 -0.49 3.97
C TYR A 89 3.11 -0.97 2.51
N GLY A 90 4.25 -0.68 1.91
CA GLY A 90 4.55 -1.02 0.52
C GLY A 90 3.85 -0.13 -0.52
N CYS A 91 3.24 1.00 -0.11
CA CYS A 91 2.52 1.89 -1.01
C CYS A 91 3.43 2.58 -2.05
N GLU A 92 4.72 2.56 -1.84
CA GLU A 92 5.72 3.11 -2.76
C GLU A 92 5.64 2.46 -4.14
N SER A 93 5.36 1.15 -4.15
CA SER A 93 5.26 0.35 -5.38
C SER A 93 3.87 0.39 -6.03
N TRP A 94 2.85 0.97 -5.38
CA TRP A 94 1.49 0.90 -5.89
C TRP A 94 1.25 1.82 -7.08
N THR A 95 0.66 1.28 -8.14
CA THR A 95 0.03 2.06 -9.21
C THR A 95 -1.41 2.31 -8.82
N VAL A 96 -1.70 3.50 -8.26
CA VAL A 96 -3.02 3.86 -7.75
C VAL A 96 -3.89 4.41 -8.87
N LYS A 97 -4.90 3.64 -9.29
CA LYS A 97 -5.92 4.06 -10.25
C LYS A 97 -6.97 4.97 -9.57
N LYS A 98 -7.80 5.66 -10.34
CA LYS A 98 -8.85 6.56 -9.81
C LYS A 98 -9.80 5.86 -8.83
N ALA A 99 -10.20 4.63 -9.13
CA ALA A 99 -11.10 3.85 -8.26
C ALA A 99 -10.46 3.50 -6.91
N GLU A 100 -9.16 3.18 -6.90
CA GLU A 100 -8.42 2.91 -5.67
C GLU A 100 -8.23 4.17 -4.84
N ARG A 101 -7.99 5.31 -5.48
CA ARG A 101 -7.91 6.62 -4.80
C ARG A 101 -9.22 6.91 -4.06
N GLN A 102 -10.36 6.75 -4.72
CA GLN A 102 -11.67 6.93 -4.09
C GLN A 102 -11.88 6.00 -2.88
N ARG A 103 -11.39 4.76 -2.95
CA ARG A 103 -11.45 3.81 -1.82
C ARG A 103 -10.57 4.23 -0.65
N ILE A 104 -9.39 4.77 -0.95
CA ILE A 104 -8.44 5.28 0.04
C ILE A 104 -9.03 6.50 0.76
N ASP A 105 -9.60 7.44 0.00
CA ASP A 105 -10.26 8.64 0.55
C ASP A 105 -11.47 8.26 1.42
N ALA A 106 -12.29 7.32 0.94
CA ALA A 106 -13.42 6.80 1.70
C ALA A 106 -12.98 6.10 2.99
N PHE A 107 -11.84 5.40 2.98
CA PHE A 107 -11.26 4.79 4.18
C PHE A 107 -10.77 5.85 5.17
N GLU A 108 -10.08 6.89 4.72
CA GLU A 108 -9.64 8.00 5.58
C GLU A 108 -10.84 8.64 6.29
N LEU A 109 -11.87 8.99 5.54
CA LEU A 109 -13.11 9.55 6.09
C LEU A 109 -13.80 8.60 7.07
N TRP A 110 -13.81 7.30 6.76
CA TRP A 110 -14.35 6.28 7.66
C TRP A 110 -13.57 6.24 8.99
N CYS A 111 -12.24 6.33 8.97
CA CYS A 111 -11.42 6.40 10.18
C CYS A 111 -11.82 7.59 11.04
N TRP A 112 -11.94 8.77 10.44
CA TRP A 112 -12.29 10.00 11.16
C TRP A 112 -13.71 9.97 11.70
N ARG A 113 -14.69 9.47 10.93
CA ARG A 113 -16.06 9.29 11.42
C ARG A 113 -16.12 8.30 12.60
N LYS A 114 -15.37 7.20 12.52
CA LYS A 114 -15.31 6.23 13.61
C LYS A 114 -14.67 6.81 14.87
N LEU A 115 -13.61 7.61 14.73
CA LEU A 115 -12.97 8.31 15.84
C LEU A 115 -13.97 9.26 16.55
N PHE A 116 -14.77 10.00 15.80
CA PHE A 116 -15.81 10.87 16.35
C PHE A 116 -17.10 10.14 16.73
N ARG A 117 -17.19 8.85 16.43
CA ARG A 117 -18.41 8.06 16.64
C ARG A 117 -19.63 8.64 15.90
N VAL A 118 -19.39 9.24 14.73
CA VAL A 118 -20.44 9.81 13.87
C VAL A 118 -20.91 8.73 12.89
N PRO A 119 -22.17 8.23 13.02
CA PRO A 119 -22.70 7.25 12.08
C PRO A 119 -22.90 7.88 10.70
N TRP A 120 -22.94 7.04 9.65
CA TRP A 120 -23.18 7.50 8.29
C TRP A 120 -24.52 8.19 8.11
N THR A 121 -25.50 7.81 8.91
CA THR A 121 -26.86 8.40 8.94
C THR A 121 -26.91 9.80 9.53
N ALA A 122 -25.88 10.21 10.27
CA ALA A 122 -25.84 11.56 10.83
C ALA A 122 -25.64 12.59 9.70
N ARG A 123 -26.42 13.67 9.74
CA ARG A 123 -26.38 14.79 8.76
C ARG A 123 -25.12 15.66 8.89
N ARG A 124 -24.01 15.10 9.38
CA ARG A 124 -22.75 15.82 9.54
C ARG A 124 -21.91 15.66 8.27
N SER A 125 -21.52 16.78 7.66
CA SER A 125 -20.74 16.78 6.42
C SER A 125 -19.29 16.29 6.64
N ASN A 126 -18.71 15.68 5.62
CA ASN A 126 -17.31 15.25 5.65
C ASN A 126 -16.36 16.43 5.86
N GLN A 127 -16.67 17.59 5.26
CA GLN A 127 -15.89 18.81 5.41
C GLN A 127 -15.84 19.30 6.86
N SER A 128 -16.97 19.23 7.60
CA SER A 128 -17.00 19.64 9.01
C SER A 128 -16.14 18.72 9.87
N ILE A 129 -16.10 17.42 9.57
CA ILE A 129 -15.27 16.46 10.28
C ILE A 129 -13.78 16.74 10.01
N LEU A 130 -13.41 16.96 8.75
CA LEU A 130 -12.02 17.26 8.38
C LEU A 130 -11.53 18.58 8.96
N LYS A 131 -12.39 19.62 9.01
CA LYS A 131 -12.05 20.90 9.65
C LYS A 131 -11.73 20.74 11.14
N GLU A 132 -12.53 19.95 11.86
CA GLU A 132 -12.34 19.73 13.31
C GLU A 132 -11.08 18.91 13.61
N ILE A 133 -10.79 17.89 12.80
CA ILE A 133 -9.57 17.08 12.95
C ILE A 133 -8.35 17.88 12.56
N SER A 134 -8.47 18.77 11.57
CA SER A 134 -7.33 19.48 10.97
C SER A 134 -6.14 18.55 10.70
N PRO A 135 -6.31 17.49 9.89
CA PRO A 135 -5.33 16.41 9.78
C PRO A 135 -3.97 16.89 9.24
N GLY A 136 -3.88 18.13 8.77
CA GLY A 136 -2.71 18.68 8.10
C GLY A 136 -2.58 18.07 6.71
N ILE A 137 -1.80 17.00 6.58
CA ILE A 137 -1.62 16.30 5.30
C ILE A 137 -2.66 15.17 5.20
N SER A 138 -3.35 15.06 4.05
CA SER A 138 -4.27 13.98 3.74
C SER A 138 -3.54 12.63 3.66
N PHE A 139 -4.27 11.55 3.76
CA PHE A 139 -3.72 10.20 3.61
C PHE A 139 -3.01 10.03 2.25
N GLU A 140 -3.61 10.52 1.17
CA GLU A 140 -3.00 10.55 -0.16
C GLU A 140 -1.69 11.36 -0.17
N GLY A 141 -1.66 12.51 0.49
CA GLY A 141 -0.46 13.35 0.61
C GLY A 141 0.68 12.63 1.32
N ILE A 142 0.38 11.85 2.37
CA ILE A 142 1.40 11.03 3.07
C ILE A 142 1.92 9.93 2.12
N MET A 143 1.05 9.26 1.39
CA MET A 143 1.46 8.23 0.40
C MET A 143 2.36 8.83 -0.68
N LEU A 144 2.02 10.00 -1.20
CA LEU A 144 2.84 10.70 -2.19
C LEU A 144 4.21 11.07 -1.62
N LYS A 145 4.25 11.56 -0.38
CA LYS A 145 5.51 11.85 0.32
C LYS A 145 6.40 10.60 0.42
N LEU A 146 5.84 9.45 0.80
CA LEU A 146 6.59 8.18 0.88
C LEU A 146 7.14 7.76 -0.49
N LYS A 147 6.35 7.86 -1.55
CA LYS A 147 6.79 7.59 -2.93
C LYS A 147 7.94 8.51 -3.35
N LEU A 148 7.82 9.80 -3.08
CA LEU A 148 8.87 10.77 -3.41
C LEU A 148 10.15 10.53 -2.60
N GLN A 149 10.04 10.14 -1.34
CA GLN A 149 11.19 9.76 -0.52
C GLN A 149 11.88 8.52 -1.09
N TYR A 150 11.12 7.48 -1.42
CA TYR A 150 11.65 6.27 -2.07
C TYR A 150 12.35 6.60 -3.38
N PHE A 151 11.70 7.39 -4.25
CA PHE A 151 12.29 7.85 -5.52
C PHE A 151 13.59 8.64 -5.29
N GLY A 152 13.61 9.53 -4.30
CA GLY A 152 14.82 10.29 -3.95
C GLY A 152 15.97 9.39 -3.46
N HIS A 153 15.67 8.32 -2.71
CA HIS A 153 16.68 7.32 -2.32
C HIS A 153 17.20 6.54 -3.53
N LEU A 154 16.30 6.14 -4.43
CA LEU A 154 16.65 5.43 -5.64
C LEU A 154 17.57 6.25 -6.54
N MET A 155 17.27 7.53 -6.73
CA MET A 155 18.05 8.44 -7.60
C MET A 155 19.46 8.71 -7.05
N ARG A 156 19.66 8.62 -5.74
CA ARG A 156 20.98 8.79 -5.10
C ARG A 156 21.91 7.58 -5.28
N ARG A 157 21.38 6.39 -5.55
CA ARG A 157 22.19 5.20 -5.81
C ARG A 157 22.87 5.31 -7.17
N VAL A 158 24.18 5.07 -7.22
CA VAL A 158 24.98 5.20 -8.45
C VAL A 158 24.64 4.06 -9.42
N ASP A 159 24.58 2.83 -8.92
CA ASP A 159 24.42 1.61 -9.72
C ASP A 159 23.17 0.83 -9.27
N SER A 160 21.97 1.36 -9.56
CA SER A 160 20.74 0.65 -9.32
C SER A 160 20.06 0.28 -10.63
N LEU A 161 19.70 -0.99 -10.76
CA LEU A 161 18.96 -1.51 -11.91
C LEU A 161 17.63 -0.75 -12.07
N GLU A 162 16.96 -0.48 -10.96
CA GLU A 162 15.69 0.23 -10.92
C GLU A 162 15.83 1.65 -11.48
N LYS A 163 16.90 2.37 -11.10
CA LYS A 163 17.19 3.70 -11.65
C LYS A 163 17.42 3.64 -13.16
N THR A 164 18.17 2.64 -13.62
CA THR A 164 18.47 2.43 -15.05
C THR A 164 17.16 2.16 -15.81
N LEU A 165 16.28 1.32 -15.28
CA LEU A 165 14.98 1.03 -15.88
C LEU A 165 14.05 2.26 -15.89
N MET A 166 13.98 3.01 -14.79
CA MET A 166 13.15 4.22 -14.70
C MET A 166 13.59 5.33 -15.63
N LEU A 167 14.91 5.49 -15.84
CA LEU A 167 15.46 6.52 -16.71
C LEU A 167 15.57 6.06 -18.18
N GLY A 168 15.18 4.82 -18.49
CA GLY A 168 15.26 4.28 -19.85
C GLY A 168 16.70 4.14 -20.38
N ARG A 169 17.70 4.23 -19.51
CA ARG A 169 19.11 4.05 -19.88
C ARG A 169 19.49 2.57 -19.95
N ILE A 170 18.85 1.84 -20.82
CA ILE A 170 19.40 0.56 -21.26
C ILE A 170 20.52 0.94 -22.22
N GLY A 171 21.77 0.83 -21.77
CA GLY A 171 22.94 1.09 -22.57
C GLY A 171 22.96 0.14 -23.77
N SER A 172 22.34 0.52 -24.86
CA SER A 172 22.64 -0.09 -26.15
C SER A 172 24.06 0.33 -26.51
N ARG A 173 25.02 -0.55 -26.30
CA ARG A 173 26.30 -0.45 -26.99
C ARG A 173 25.97 -0.42 -28.50
N ARG A 174 25.91 0.77 -29.08
CA ARG A 174 25.97 0.91 -30.54
C ARG A 174 27.24 0.20 -30.96
N ARG A 175 27.13 -0.99 -31.57
CA ARG A 175 28.22 -1.57 -32.36
C ARG A 175 28.53 -0.53 -33.45
N ARG A 176 29.70 0.11 -33.36
CA ARG A 176 30.25 0.82 -34.49
C ARG A 176 30.45 -0.23 -35.57
N GLY A 177 29.60 -0.18 -36.60
CA GLY A 177 29.87 -0.88 -37.86
C GLY A 177 31.12 -0.31 -38.49
N TRP A 178 31.90 -1.22 -39.03
CA TRP A 178 33.02 -0.97 -39.91
C TRP A 178 32.47 -0.40 -41.24
#